data_32e8f94adbd48dbd9c6c49cce156e83d
#
_entry.id   32e8f94adbd48dbd9c6c49cce156e83d
#
_cell.length_a   1.000
_cell.length_b   1.000
_cell.length_c   1.000
_cell.angle_alpha   90.00
_cell.angle_beta   90.00
_cell.angle_gamma   90.00
#
_symmetry.space_group_name_H-M   'P 1'
#
loop_
_entity.id
_entity.type
_entity.pdbx_description
1 polymer ?
#
loop_
_entity_poly.entity_id
_entity_poly.type
_entity_poly.pdbx_seq_one_letter_code
_entity_poly.pdbx_strand_id
1 'polypeptide(L)' 'MKLYGEIQCTIDKNHPDIKYIKDWTKDKVFKFHDEYTFDESCGWTKEDAIRHIKSDLRLVAGGGYNSEHIHNVKFKIESI' A
#
# COMPACT_ATOMS: atom_id res chain seq x y z
N MET A 1 -14.70 5.22 12.25
CA MET A 1 -14.83 4.91 10.82
C MET A 1 -13.72 3.98 10.38
N LYS A 2 -14.01 3.12 9.42
CA LYS A 2 -13.06 2.12 8.93
C LYS A 2 -12.91 2.23 7.42
N LEU A 3 -11.65 2.16 6.95
CA LEU A 3 -11.33 2.15 5.53
C LEU A 3 -10.75 0.79 5.14
N TYR A 4 -11.12 0.34 3.95
CA TYR A 4 -10.49 -0.76 3.26
C TYR A 4 -9.61 -0.21 2.16
N GLY A 5 -8.37 -0.69 2.07
CA GLY A 5 -7.44 -0.25 1.04
C GLY A 5 -6.74 -1.41 0.36
N GLU A 6 -6.56 -1.31 -0.94
CA GLU A 6 -5.73 -2.20 -1.74
C GLU A 6 -4.66 -1.43 -2.45
N ILE A 7 -3.49 -2.03 -2.57
CA ILE A 7 -2.43 -1.58 -3.47
C ILE A 7 -2.16 -2.67 -4.51
N GLN A 8 -1.97 -2.24 -5.73
CA GLN A 8 -1.44 -3.08 -6.80
C GLN A 8 -0.29 -2.32 -7.45
N CYS A 9 0.86 -2.98 -7.62
CA CYS A 9 2.00 -2.37 -8.27
C CYS A 9 2.89 -3.44 -8.92
N THR A 10 3.78 -3.00 -9.80
CA THR A 10 4.83 -3.84 -10.35
C THR A 10 6.12 -3.57 -9.57
N ILE A 11 6.77 -4.62 -9.12
CA ILE A 11 8.04 -4.52 -8.39
C ILE A 11 9.18 -4.90 -9.35
N ASP A 12 10.13 -3.98 -9.47
CA ASP A 12 11.33 -4.17 -10.26
C ASP A 12 12.19 -5.29 -9.68
N LYS A 13 12.76 -6.13 -10.55
CA LYS A 13 13.66 -7.21 -10.16
C LYS A 13 14.90 -6.73 -9.37
N ASN A 14 15.24 -5.45 -9.50
CA ASN A 14 16.35 -4.84 -8.79
C ASN A 14 16.00 -4.37 -7.37
N HIS A 15 14.73 -4.55 -6.94
CA HIS A 15 14.31 -4.21 -5.59
C HIS A 15 15.17 -4.98 -4.57
N PRO A 16 15.81 -4.30 -3.59
CA PRO A 16 16.73 -4.95 -2.66
C PRO A 16 16.13 -6.10 -1.86
N ASP A 17 14.82 -5.99 -1.56
CA ASP A 17 14.11 -6.95 -0.72
C ASP A 17 13.26 -7.94 -1.52
N ILE A 18 13.48 -8.03 -2.83
CA ILE A 18 12.62 -8.84 -3.70
C ILE A 18 12.54 -10.31 -3.28
N LYS A 19 13.61 -10.85 -2.75
CA LYS A 19 13.67 -12.23 -2.26
C LYS A 19 12.82 -12.46 -1.02
N TYR A 20 12.43 -11.40 -0.30
CA TYR A 20 11.59 -11.47 0.89
C TYR A 20 10.12 -11.20 0.59
N ILE A 21 9.79 -10.78 -0.62
CA ILE A 21 8.42 -10.51 -1.03
C ILE A 21 7.84 -11.80 -1.60
N LYS A 22 7.35 -12.67 -0.69
CA LYS A 22 6.91 -14.03 -1.03
C LYS A 22 5.71 -14.07 -1.97
N ASP A 23 4.86 -13.06 -1.90
CA ASP A 23 3.65 -12.98 -2.70
C ASP A 23 3.88 -12.33 -4.06
N TRP A 24 5.13 -12.07 -4.38
CA TRP A 24 5.49 -11.55 -5.67
C TRP A 24 5.31 -12.64 -6.73
N THR A 25 4.33 -12.45 -7.57
CA THR A 25 3.92 -13.45 -8.56
C THR A 25 4.88 -13.51 -9.73
N LYS A 26 4.75 -14.55 -10.56
CA LYS A 26 5.53 -14.71 -11.80
C LYS A 26 5.38 -13.49 -12.73
N ASP A 27 4.25 -12.79 -12.65
CA ASP A 27 3.97 -11.61 -13.46
C ASP A 27 4.56 -10.33 -12.84
N LYS A 28 5.28 -10.46 -11.73
CA LYS A 28 5.90 -9.35 -11.01
C LYS A 28 4.89 -8.31 -10.52
N VAL A 29 3.65 -8.74 -10.32
CA VAL A 29 2.59 -7.90 -9.80
C VAL A 29 2.42 -8.21 -8.32
N PHE A 30 2.57 -7.20 -7.52
CA PHE A 30 2.32 -7.26 -6.07
C PHE A 30 0.92 -6.74 -5.79
N LYS A 31 0.18 -7.48 -4.96
CA LYS A 31 -1.14 -7.06 -4.48
C LYS A 31 -1.21 -7.27 -2.98
N PHE A 32 -1.71 -6.28 -2.29
CA PHE A 32 -1.91 -6.34 -0.85
C PHE A 32 -3.12 -5.50 -0.46
N HIS A 33 -3.80 -5.92 0.60
CA HIS A 33 -4.91 -5.14 1.16
C HIS A 33 -4.76 -5.02 2.67
N ASP A 34 -5.34 -3.97 3.22
CA ASP A 34 -5.37 -3.74 4.65
C ASP A 34 -6.62 -2.96 5.03
N GLU A 35 -6.95 -3.01 6.31
CA GLU A 35 -8.03 -2.23 6.89
C GLU A 35 -7.45 -1.23 7.89
N TYR A 36 -7.98 -0.03 7.87
CA TYR A 36 -7.51 1.06 8.71
C TYR A 36 -8.68 1.68 9.45
N THR A 37 -8.60 1.65 10.79
CA THR A 37 -9.60 2.27 11.66
C THR A 37 -9.10 3.62 12.14
N PHE A 38 -9.92 4.65 12.03
CA PHE A 38 -9.58 5.98 12.52
C PHE A 38 -10.76 6.60 13.25
N ASP A 39 -10.45 7.50 14.17
CA ASP A 39 -11.42 8.19 15.01
C ASP A 39 -11.52 9.66 14.60
N GLU A 40 -12.66 10.04 14.01
CA GLU A 40 -12.92 11.41 13.59
C GLU A 40 -13.01 12.37 14.79
N SER A 41 -13.37 11.88 15.97
CA SER A 41 -13.44 12.70 17.18
C SER A 41 -12.09 13.25 17.64
N CYS A 42 -11.00 12.62 17.19
CA CYS A 42 -9.63 13.06 17.47
C CYS A 42 -9.11 14.09 16.47
N GLY A 43 -9.97 14.63 15.61
CA GLY A 43 -9.60 15.65 14.63
C GLY A 43 -9.11 15.07 13.30
N TRP A 44 -9.15 13.77 13.11
CA TRP A 44 -8.79 13.14 11.86
C TRP A 44 -9.91 13.30 10.82
N THR A 45 -9.55 13.70 9.62
CA THR A 45 -10.47 13.71 8.49
C THR A 45 -10.32 12.41 7.69
N LYS A 46 -11.31 12.14 6.84
CA LYS A 46 -11.25 10.99 5.92
C LYS A 46 -10.04 11.11 4.99
N GLU A 47 -9.70 12.31 4.53
CA GLU A 47 -8.55 12.57 3.67
C GLU A 47 -7.24 12.24 4.38
N ASP A 48 -7.13 12.54 5.66
CA ASP A 48 -5.95 12.18 6.46
C ASP A 48 -5.81 10.68 6.55
N ALA A 49 -6.91 9.98 6.80
CA ALA A 49 -6.93 8.52 6.89
C ALA A 49 -6.56 7.87 5.55
N ILE A 50 -7.06 8.40 4.45
CA ILE A 50 -6.71 7.90 3.10
C ILE A 50 -5.22 8.06 2.86
N ARG A 51 -4.63 9.18 3.23
CA ARG A 51 -3.19 9.42 3.11
C ARG A 51 -2.38 8.41 3.90
N HIS A 52 -2.80 8.13 5.13
CA HIS A 52 -2.14 7.16 6.01
C HIS A 52 -2.19 5.74 5.45
N ILE A 53 -3.36 5.28 5.04
CA ILE A 53 -3.48 3.91 4.51
C ILE A 53 -2.68 3.73 3.22
N LYS A 54 -2.63 4.75 2.36
CA LYS A 54 -1.79 4.72 1.16
C LYS A 54 -0.32 4.60 1.51
N SER A 55 0.14 5.36 2.51
CA SER A 55 1.52 5.29 2.97
C SER A 55 1.87 3.90 3.51
N ASP A 56 1.00 3.33 4.34
CA ASP A 56 1.21 2.00 4.91
C ASP A 56 1.25 0.92 3.82
N LEU A 57 0.35 1.00 2.85
CA LEU A 57 0.32 0.06 1.73
C LEU A 57 1.61 0.14 0.89
N ARG A 58 2.14 1.34 0.67
CA ARG A 58 3.42 1.51 -0.01
C ARG A 58 4.57 0.91 0.76
N LEU A 59 4.58 1.04 2.08
CA LEU A 59 5.61 0.44 2.92
C LEU A 59 5.62 -1.08 2.80
N VAL A 60 4.44 -1.70 2.78
CA VAL A 60 4.33 -3.16 2.61
C VAL A 60 4.89 -3.60 1.27
N ALA A 61 4.70 -2.81 0.23
CA ALA A 61 5.27 -3.07 -1.10
C ALA A 61 6.77 -2.73 -1.19
N GLY A 62 7.37 -2.25 -0.10
CA GLY A 62 8.78 -1.85 -0.08
C GLY A 62 9.02 -0.48 -0.70
N GLY A 63 7.98 0.34 -0.85
CA GLY A 63 8.08 1.63 -1.53
C GLY A 63 8.47 2.81 -0.65
N GLY A 64 8.73 2.59 0.65
CA GLY A 64 9.13 3.66 1.56
C GLY A 64 10.51 4.22 1.23
N TYR A 65 11.52 3.35 1.25
CA TYR A 65 12.90 3.71 0.90
C TYR A 65 13.28 3.32 -0.52
N ASN A 66 12.51 2.45 -1.14
CA ASN A 66 12.80 1.87 -2.45
C ASN A 66 11.70 2.19 -3.47
N SER A 67 11.12 3.40 -3.38
CA SER A 67 10.02 3.83 -4.24
C SER A 67 10.36 3.79 -5.73
N GLU A 68 11.63 3.91 -6.08
CA GLU A 68 12.11 3.81 -7.46
C GLU A 68 11.97 2.41 -8.06
N HIS A 69 11.78 1.40 -7.22
CA HIS A 69 11.64 0.01 -7.64
C HIS A 69 10.19 -0.46 -7.73
N ILE A 70 9.24 0.40 -7.41
CA ILE A 70 7.83 0.09 -7.59
C ILE A 70 7.22 0.98 -8.67
N HIS A 71 6.44 0.36 -9.58
CA HIS A 71 5.90 1.02 -10.75
C HIS A 71 4.41 0.70 -10.90
N ASN A 72 3.71 1.53 -11.67
CA ASN A 72 2.29 1.29 -11.97
C ASN A 72 1.45 1.15 -10.72
N VAL A 73 1.69 1.99 -9.74
CA VAL A 73 1.00 1.93 -8.45
C VAL A 73 -0.46 2.33 -8.63
N LYS A 74 -1.35 1.45 -8.18
CA LYS A 74 -2.79 1.69 -8.17
C LYS A 74 -3.32 1.43 -6.77
N PHE A 75 -4.22 2.31 -6.33
CA PHE A 75 -4.91 2.15 -5.05
C PHE A 75 -6.40 2.02 -5.27
N LYS A 76 -7.04 1.20 -4.43
CA LYS A 76 -8.48 1.15 -4.28
C LYS A 76 -8.78 1.35 -2.81
N ILE A 77 -9.46 2.45 -2.48
CA ILE A 77 -9.75 2.79 -1.09
C ILE A 77 -11.25 3.04 -0.95
N GLU A 78 -11.87 2.31 -0.03
CA GLU A 78 -13.31 2.34 0.20
C GLU A 78 -13.60 2.50 1.69
N SER A 79 -14.68 3.20 2.02
CA SER A 79 -15.23 3.23 3.38
C SER A 79 -16.04 1.96 3.62
N ILE A 80 -15.83 1.37 4.77
CA ILE A 80 -16.57 0.18 5.18
C ILE A 80 -17.67 0.59 6.14
#